data_35457ab9e11fb09cb7a69bc0fd642f66
#
_entry.id   35457ab9e11fb09cb7a69bc0fd642f66
#
_cell.length_a   1.000
_cell.length_b   1.000
_cell.length_c   1.000
_cell.angle_alpha   90.00
_cell.angle_beta   90.00
_cell.angle_gamma   90.00
#
_symmetry.space_group_name_H-M   'P 1'
#
loop_
_entity.id
_entity.type
_entity.pdbx_description
1 polymer ?
#
loop_
_entity_poly.entity_id
_entity_poly.type
_entity_poly.pdbx_seq_one_letter_code
_entity_poly.pdbx_strand_id
1 'polypeptide(L)'
;MKVDTLRAAIFDARQRAEQATGLTPTVIYLSPQGRRLDQQGVQALASAGPLVVVAGRYEGIDERVVESDIDEEWSIGDYVLSGGELPAMVLIDAAARLVPGVLGHQDSAIEDSFNDGLLDCPHYTRPEVIDGRQVPEVLLSGNHAAIKRWRLKQSLGRTWQRRPDLLAGRTLNAEQQVLLDEFIEEHALSATLGKAE
;
A
#
# COMPACT_ATOMS: atom_id res chain seq x y z
N MET A 1 21.48 12.85 17.40
CA MET A 1 20.97 12.46 18.77
C MET A 1 22.14 11.80 19.51
N LYS A 2 22.23 11.94 20.85
CA LYS A 2 23.31 11.25 21.60
C LYS A 2 22.99 9.76 21.70
N VAL A 3 24.01 8.90 21.57
CA VAL A 3 23.88 7.43 21.58
C VAL A 3 23.19 6.93 22.83
N ASP A 4 23.68 7.32 24.02
CA ASP A 4 23.14 6.84 25.30
C ASP A 4 21.67 7.18 25.48
N THR A 5 21.25 8.39 25.07
CA THR A 5 19.86 8.83 25.16
C THR A 5 18.96 8.03 24.23
N LEU A 6 19.43 7.76 22.99
CA LEU A 6 18.66 7.00 22.03
C LEU A 6 18.51 5.53 22.45
N ARG A 7 19.61 4.90 22.88
CA ARG A 7 19.57 3.52 23.39
C ARG A 7 18.66 3.35 24.59
N ALA A 8 18.73 4.29 25.54
CA ALA A 8 17.82 4.27 26.68
C ALA A 8 16.35 4.40 26.27
N ALA A 9 16.03 5.24 25.27
CA ALA A 9 14.68 5.39 24.77
C ALA A 9 14.18 4.14 24.03
N ILE A 10 15.03 3.51 23.20
CA ILE A 10 14.70 2.25 22.52
C ILE A 10 14.43 1.15 23.55
N PHE A 11 15.31 1.03 24.54
CA PHE A 11 15.16 0.02 25.60
C PHE A 11 13.86 0.18 26.38
N ASP A 12 13.54 1.42 26.81
CA ASP A 12 12.31 1.72 27.53
C ASP A 12 11.06 1.44 26.66
N ALA A 13 11.09 1.83 25.38
CA ALA A 13 10.00 1.54 24.45
C ALA A 13 9.80 0.03 24.22
N ARG A 14 10.89 -0.74 24.08
CA ARG A 14 10.83 -2.21 24.01
C ARG A 14 10.16 -2.81 25.23
N GLN A 15 10.61 -2.42 26.43
CA GLN A 15 10.04 -2.93 27.70
C GLN A 15 8.54 -2.63 27.83
N ARG A 16 8.12 -1.40 27.51
CA ARG A 16 6.69 -1.03 27.54
C ARG A 16 5.86 -1.83 26.57
N ALA A 17 6.35 -2.02 25.34
CA ALA A 17 5.65 -2.80 24.33
C ALA A 17 5.52 -4.28 24.75
N GLU A 18 6.59 -4.86 25.29
CA GLU A 18 6.61 -6.23 25.79
C GLU A 18 5.68 -6.42 27.00
N GLN A 19 5.69 -5.48 27.97
CA GLN A 19 4.78 -5.50 29.12
C GLN A 19 3.31 -5.38 28.70
N ALA A 20 3.01 -4.58 27.68
CA ALA A 20 1.65 -4.37 27.21
C ALA A 20 1.08 -5.55 26.40
N THR A 21 1.94 -6.28 25.69
CA THR A 21 1.50 -7.30 24.72
C THR A 21 1.90 -8.72 25.07
N GLY A 22 2.89 -8.89 25.95
CA GLY A 22 3.51 -10.19 26.24
C GLY A 22 4.42 -10.71 25.10
N LEU A 23 4.67 -9.91 24.05
CA LEU A 23 5.46 -10.26 22.88
C LEU A 23 6.69 -9.36 22.77
N THR A 24 7.79 -9.91 22.29
CA THR A 24 8.99 -9.12 22.00
C THR A 24 8.74 -8.22 20.79
N PRO A 25 8.90 -6.89 20.90
CA PRO A 25 8.67 -5.97 19.81
C PRO A 25 9.82 -5.99 18.80
N THR A 26 9.51 -5.77 17.53
CA THR A 26 10.50 -5.48 16.49
C THR A 26 10.81 -3.99 16.49
N VAL A 27 12.09 -3.63 16.55
CA VAL A 27 12.55 -2.23 16.45
C VAL A 27 12.88 -1.90 15.02
N ILE A 28 12.17 -0.94 14.46
CA ILE A 28 12.37 -0.51 13.08
C ILE A 28 12.87 0.95 13.03
N TYR A 29 13.84 1.19 12.17
CA TYR A 29 14.36 2.52 11.89
C TYR A 29 13.90 2.98 10.50
N LEU A 30 13.37 4.20 10.44
CA LEU A 30 12.92 4.79 9.18
C LEU A 30 14.05 5.65 8.59
N SER A 31 14.67 5.13 7.53
CA SER A 31 15.87 5.65 6.90
C SER A 31 15.76 5.55 5.37
N PRO A 32 16.28 6.53 4.60
CA PRO A 32 16.39 6.38 3.14
C PRO A 32 17.24 5.19 2.69
N GLN A 33 18.09 4.65 3.56
CA GLN A 33 18.98 3.51 3.29
C GLN A 33 18.27 2.17 3.50
N GLY A 34 17.11 2.15 4.16
CA GLY A 34 16.36 0.95 4.46
C GLY A 34 15.69 0.32 3.22
N ARG A 35 15.21 -0.91 3.42
CA ARG A 35 14.39 -1.62 2.43
C ARG A 35 13.15 -0.77 2.09
N ARG A 36 12.83 -0.70 0.81
CA ARG A 36 11.67 0.05 0.34
C ARG A 36 10.36 -0.58 0.84
N LEU A 37 9.54 0.23 1.50
CA LEU A 37 8.23 -0.16 2.01
C LEU A 37 7.23 -0.21 0.86
N ASP A 38 6.69 -1.39 0.63
CA ASP A 38 5.57 -1.65 -0.27
C ASP A 38 4.42 -2.30 0.51
N GLN A 39 3.33 -2.66 -0.15
CA GLN A 39 2.17 -3.26 0.51
C GLN A 39 2.51 -4.59 1.18
N GLN A 40 3.41 -5.40 0.61
CA GLN A 40 3.85 -6.65 1.23
C GLN A 40 4.65 -6.39 2.51
N GLY A 41 5.52 -5.36 2.49
CA GLY A 41 6.23 -4.89 3.68
C GLY A 41 5.28 -4.42 4.78
N VAL A 42 4.25 -3.64 4.41
CA VAL A 42 3.21 -3.20 5.35
C VAL A 42 2.45 -4.39 5.95
N GLN A 43 2.07 -5.38 5.14
CA GLN A 43 1.40 -6.59 5.60
C GLN A 43 2.28 -7.41 6.56
N ALA A 44 3.57 -7.55 6.23
CA ALA A 44 4.53 -8.24 7.09
C ALA A 44 4.66 -7.54 8.45
N LEU A 45 4.85 -6.22 8.46
CA LEU A 45 4.96 -5.42 9.68
C LEU A 45 3.66 -5.42 10.51
N ALA A 46 2.49 -5.32 9.88
CA ALA A 46 1.21 -5.40 10.56
C ALA A 46 0.97 -6.76 11.24
N SER A 47 1.61 -7.83 10.73
CA SER A 47 1.51 -9.20 11.25
C SER A 47 2.63 -9.56 12.23
N ALA A 48 3.71 -8.77 12.31
CA ALA A 48 4.89 -9.08 13.12
C ALA A 48 4.66 -8.93 14.64
N GLY A 49 3.54 -8.36 15.06
CA GLY A 49 3.28 -8.03 16.46
C GLY A 49 3.64 -6.59 16.82
N PRO A 50 4.04 -6.30 18.07
CA PRO A 50 4.33 -4.94 18.49
C PRO A 50 5.57 -4.37 17.80
N LEU A 51 5.49 -3.10 17.40
CA LEU A 51 6.58 -2.39 16.73
C LEU A 51 7.07 -1.23 17.61
N VAL A 52 8.38 -1.04 17.66
CA VAL A 52 9.01 0.18 18.16
C VAL A 52 9.58 0.92 16.97
N VAL A 53 9.05 2.09 16.65
CA VAL A 53 9.44 2.88 15.48
C VAL A 53 10.42 3.97 15.88
N VAL A 54 11.62 3.92 15.33
CA VAL A 54 12.67 4.93 15.54
C VAL A 54 12.62 5.95 14.40
N ALA A 55 12.33 7.20 14.73
CA ALA A 55 12.31 8.33 13.80
C ALA A 55 13.56 9.18 14.01
N GLY A 56 14.52 9.06 13.10
CA GLY A 56 15.75 9.88 13.12
C GLY A 56 15.51 11.30 12.63
N ARG A 57 16.42 12.20 13.00
CA ARG A 57 16.46 13.57 12.50
C ARG A 57 17.86 13.93 11.99
N TYR A 58 17.94 15.00 11.21
CA TYR A 58 19.17 15.52 10.62
C TYR A 58 19.83 14.50 9.68
N GLU A 59 21.10 14.18 9.89
CA GLU A 59 21.89 13.29 9.03
C GLU A 59 21.76 11.80 9.40
N GLY A 60 20.88 11.46 10.37
CA GLY A 60 20.66 10.09 10.82
C GLY A 60 20.97 9.86 12.29
N ILE A 61 21.12 8.60 12.66
CA ILE A 61 21.50 8.15 14.00
C ILE A 61 22.89 7.48 13.95
N ASP A 62 23.53 7.30 15.09
CA ASP A 62 24.84 6.67 15.18
C ASP A 62 24.77 5.22 14.67
N GLU A 63 25.66 4.84 13.75
CA GLU A 63 25.67 3.52 13.10
C GLU A 63 25.75 2.37 14.10
N ARG A 64 26.48 2.55 15.21
CA ARG A 64 26.58 1.53 16.25
C ARG A 64 25.23 1.23 16.91
N VAL A 65 24.29 2.20 16.91
CA VAL A 65 22.92 1.97 17.39
C VAL A 65 22.12 1.22 16.32
N VAL A 66 22.33 1.55 15.05
CA VAL A 66 21.70 0.81 13.94
C VAL A 66 22.11 -0.66 14.00
N GLU A 67 23.41 -0.93 14.11
CA GLU A 67 23.94 -2.28 14.13
C GLU A 67 23.53 -3.11 15.36
N SER A 68 23.29 -2.47 16.52
CA SER A 68 23.09 -3.19 17.80
C SER A 68 21.68 -3.19 18.32
N ASP A 69 20.88 -2.16 18.01
CA ASP A 69 19.58 -1.92 18.67
C ASP A 69 18.40 -1.86 17.65
N ILE A 70 18.67 -1.85 16.35
CA ILE A 70 17.66 -1.84 15.27
C ILE A 70 17.55 -3.24 14.66
N ASP A 71 16.35 -3.75 14.53
CA ASP A 71 16.11 -5.05 13.91
C ASP A 71 15.92 -4.94 12.39
N GLU A 72 15.28 -3.84 11.92
CA GLU A 72 15.03 -3.62 10.49
C GLU A 72 15.07 -2.12 10.14
N GLU A 73 15.54 -1.82 8.92
CA GLU A 73 15.47 -0.49 8.35
C GLU A 73 14.49 -0.43 7.17
N TRP A 74 13.64 0.61 7.15
CA TRP A 74 12.64 0.79 6.11
C TRP A 74 12.66 2.20 5.53
N SER A 75 12.50 2.28 4.21
CA SER A 75 12.40 3.53 3.44
C SER A 75 11.03 3.66 2.80
N ILE A 76 10.43 4.85 2.84
CA ILE A 76 9.16 5.13 2.14
C ILE A 76 9.37 5.59 0.69
N GLY A 77 10.61 5.68 0.22
CA GLY A 77 10.94 6.05 -1.16
C GLY A 77 12.32 6.69 -1.30
N ASP A 78 12.77 6.85 -2.54
CA ASP A 78 14.09 7.35 -2.91
C ASP A 78 14.13 8.88 -2.87
N TYR A 79 13.87 9.47 -1.71
CA TYR A 79 13.94 10.90 -1.44
C TYR A 79 14.23 11.15 0.04
N VAL A 80 14.76 12.33 0.35
CA VAL A 80 15.14 12.69 1.72
C VAL A 80 14.12 13.65 2.33
N LEU A 81 13.75 13.38 3.57
CA LEU A 81 12.89 14.23 4.40
C LEU A 81 13.68 14.80 5.58
N SER A 82 13.15 15.82 6.24
CA SER A 82 13.81 16.47 7.39
C SER A 82 13.85 15.61 8.65
N GLY A 83 13.12 14.48 8.67
CA GLY A 83 13.09 13.54 9.79
C GLY A 83 12.21 12.33 9.53
N GLY A 84 12.30 11.32 10.37
CA GLY A 84 11.57 10.07 10.29
C GLY A 84 10.11 10.12 10.75
N GLU A 85 9.61 11.25 11.24
CA GLU A 85 8.27 11.34 11.80
C GLU A 85 7.18 11.18 10.74
N LEU A 86 7.35 11.81 9.56
CA LEU A 86 6.40 11.63 8.46
C LEU A 86 6.42 10.20 7.91
N PRO A 87 7.57 9.57 7.66
CA PRO A 87 7.63 8.14 7.38
C PRO A 87 6.95 7.27 8.43
N ALA A 88 7.12 7.58 9.73
CA ALA A 88 6.45 6.86 10.81
C ALA A 88 4.91 6.98 10.71
N MET A 89 4.40 8.16 10.44
CA MET A 89 2.97 8.37 10.23
C MET A 89 2.44 7.58 9.03
N VAL A 90 3.17 7.56 7.90
CA VAL A 90 2.81 6.77 6.71
C VAL A 90 2.75 5.28 7.05
N LEU A 91 3.77 4.76 7.73
CA LEU A 91 3.80 3.36 8.15
C LEU A 91 2.65 3.02 9.10
N ILE A 92 2.42 3.84 10.12
CA ILE A 92 1.37 3.62 11.11
C ILE A 92 -0.01 3.62 10.44
N ASP A 93 -0.29 4.59 9.57
CA ASP A 93 -1.55 4.65 8.84
C ASP A 93 -1.74 3.41 7.96
N ALA A 94 -0.74 3.06 7.16
CA ALA A 94 -0.79 1.90 6.28
C ALA A 94 -0.99 0.58 7.05
N ALA A 95 -0.26 0.38 8.15
CA ALA A 95 -0.36 -0.82 8.97
C ALA A 95 -1.69 -0.89 9.76
N ALA A 96 -2.15 0.24 10.31
CA ALA A 96 -3.40 0.31 11.07
C ALA A 96 -4.62 -0.08 10.23
N ARG A 97 -4.64 0.24 8.94
CA ARG A 97 -5.70 -0.17 8.00
C ARG A 97 -5.86 -1.68 7.87
N LEU A 98 -4.80 -2.45 8.14
CA LEU A 98 -4.79 -3.91 8.07
C LEU A 98 -5.18 -4.58 9.41
N VAL A 99 -5.26 -3.80 10.50
CA VAL A 99 -5.65 -4.32 11.82
C VAL A 99 -7.16 -4.54 11.85
N PRO A 100 -7.64 -5.75 12.22
CA PRO A 100 -9.06 -6.03 12.32
C PRO A 100 -9.80 -5.05 13.24
N GLY A 101 -10.93 -4.51 12.77
CA GLY A 101 -11.77 -3.59 13.54
C GLY A 101 -11.34 -2.12 13.54
N VAL A 102 -10.23 -1.76 12.91
CA VAL A 102 -9.80 -0.36 12.75
C VAL A 102 -10.61 0.35 11.67
N LEU A 103 -10.89 -0.33 10.55
CA LEU A 103 -11.77 0.20 9.49
C LEU A 103 -13.20 -0.27 9.71
N GLY A 104 -14.17 0.61 9.47
CA GLY A 104 -15.61 0.32 9.61
C GLY A 104 -16.14 -0.76 8.64
N HIS A 105 -15.46 -0.97 7.50
CA HIS A 105 -15.74 -2.04 6.54
C HIS A 105 -14.44 -2.78 6.24
N GLN A 106 -14.33 -4.02 6.70
CA GLN A 106 -13.15 -4.87 6.49
C GLN A 106 -12.89 -5.16 5.01
N ASP A 107 -13.93 -5.22 4.19
CA ASP A 107 -13.82 -5.48 2.75
C ASP A 107 -13.12 -4.34 1.99
N SER A 108 -13.18 -3.10 2.51
CA SER A 108 -12.53 -1.94 1.87
C SER A 108 -11.00 -2.08 1.78
N ALA A 109 -10.37 -2.65 2.81
CA ALA A 109 -8.92 -2.87 2.79
C ALA A 109 -8.50 -4.00 1.85
N ILE A 110 -9.40 -4.98 1.59
CA ILE A 110 -9.12 -6.13 0.73
C ILE A 110 -9.19 -5.74 -0.75
N GLU A 111 -10.07 -4.80 -1.11
CA GLU A 111 -10.28 -4.34 -2.48
C GLU A 111 -9.31 -3.21 -2.90
N ASP A 112 -8.53 -2.63 -1.97
CA ASP A 112 -7.57 -1.55 -2.24
C ASP A 112 -6.42 -1.99 -3.16
N SER A 113 -5.83 -1.01 -3.87
CA SER A 113 -4.65 -1.22 -4.72
C SER A 113 -3.52 -1.96 -4.00
N PHE A 114 -2.82 -2.81 -4.73
CA PHE A 114 -1.65 -3.61 -4.29
C PHE A 114 -1.96 -4.77 -3.34
N ASN A 115 -3.16 -4.90 -2.81
CA ASN A 115 -3.46 -5.96 -1.84
C ASN A 115 -3.44 -7.35 -2.50
N ASP A 116 -3.95 -7.43 -3.72
CA ASP A 116 -3.83 -8.59 -4.60
C ASP A 116 -2.77 -8.41 -5.71
N GLY A 117 -1.95 -7.35 -5.64
CA GLY A 117 -0.93 -7.00 -6.61
C GLY A 117 -1.42 -6.27 -7.85
N LEU A 118 -2.68 -5.80 -7.87
CA LEU A 118 -3.25 -4.98 -8.93
C LEU A 118 -3.51 -3.56 -8.42
N LEU A 119 -3.69 -2.61 -9.35
CA LEU A 119 -4.31 -1.34 -9.05
C LEU A 119 -5.82 -1.51 -8.92
N ASP A 120 -6.43 -0.73 -8.05
CA ASP A 120 -7.88 -0.74 -7.88
C ASP A 120 -8.64 -0.21 -9.13
N CYS A 121 -9.90 -0.60 -9.26
CA CYS A 121 -10.79 -0.19 -10.31
C CYS A 121 -11.21 1.29 -10.16
N PRO A 122 -11.78 1.93 -11.21
CA PRO A 122 -12.31 3.28 -11.07
C PRO A 122 -13.54 3.33 -10.17
N HIS A 123 -13.58 4.32 -9.29
CA HIS A 123 -14.71 4.62 -8.44
C HIS A 123 -15.55 5.78 -9.00
N TYR A 124 -16.85 5.71 -8.78
CA TYR A 124 -17.80 6.73 -9.20
C TYR A 124 -18.68 7.14 -8.01
N THR A 125 -19.02 8.40 -7.94
CA THR A 125 -19.90 8.99 -6.95
C THR A 125 -21.04 9.74 -7.63
N ARG A 126 -22.02 10.18 -6.87
CA ARG A 126 -23.12 11.03 -7.36
C ARG A 126 -22.61 12.41 -7.77
N PRO A 127 -23.23 13.03 -8.78
CA PRO A 127 -24.36 12.59 -9.59
C PRO A 127 -23.96 11.55 -10.66
N GLU A 128 -24.93 10.85 -11.26
CA GLU A 128 -24.69 9.79 -12.28
C GLU A 128 -24.11 10.36 -13.58
N VAL A 129 -24.36 11.63 -13.89
CA VAL A 129 -23.85 12.30 -15.10
C VAL A 129 -23.12 13.57 -14.69
N ILE A 130 -21.88 13.74 -15.16
CA ILE A 130 -21.07 14.96 -15.02
C ILE A 130 -20.48 15.31 -16.39
N ASP A 131 -20.79 16.52 -16.89
CA ASP A 131 -20.28 17.03 -18.18
C ASP A 131 -20.50 16.04 -19.35
N GLY A 132 -21.69 15.43 -19.41
CA GLY A 132 -22.04 14.44 -20.43
C GLY A 132 -21.41 13.06 -20.23
N ARG A 133 -20.57 12.86 -19.20
CA ARG A 133 -19.97 11.58 -18.86
C ARG A 133 -20.81 10.85 -17.82
N GLN A 134 -21.25 9.66 -18.16
CA GLN A 134 -22.13 8.85 -17.33
C GLN A 134 -21.35 7.79 -16.53
N VAL A 135 -21.84 7.47 -15.33
CA VAL A 135 -21.42 6.29 -14.58
C VAL A 135 -21.70 5.04 -15.43
N PRO A 136 -20.76 4.08 -15.52
CA PRO A 136 -21.00 2.82 -16.26
C PRO A 136 -22.28 2.12 -15.80
N GLU A 137 -23.16 1.77 -16.75
CA GLU A 137 -24.48 1.16 -16.46
C GLU A 137 -24.38 -0.11 -15.63
N VAL A 138 -23.32 -0.90 -15.82
CA VAL A 138 -23.09 -2.12 -15.03
C VAL A 138 -23.03 -1.83 -13.53
N LEU A 139 -22.51 -0.67 -13.11
CA LEU A 139 -22.43 -0.29 -11.69
C LEU A 139 -23.80 0.10 -11.10
N LEU A 140 -24.75 0.47 -11.94
CA LEU A 140 -26.11 0.84 -11.57
C LEU A 140 -27.08 -0.36 -11.66
N SER A 141 -26.65 -1.47 -12.24
CA SER A 141 -27.50 -2.63 -12.55
C SER A 141 -27.98 -3.46 -11.34
N GLY A 142 -27.31 -3.32 -10.18
CA GLY A 142 -27.51 -4.20 -9.02
C GLY A 142 -27.04 -5.66 -9.22
N ASN A 143 -26.48 -6.00 -10.39
CA ASN A 143 -25.94 -7.33 -10.67
C ASN A 143 -24.52 -7.47 -10.10
N HIS A 144 -24.41 -7.98 -8.87
CA HIS A 144 -23.13 -8.10 -8.17
C HIS A 144 -22.06 -8.90 -8.95
N ALA A 145 -22.47 -9.95 -9.68
CA ALA A 145 -21.54 -10.76 -10.47
C ALA A 145 -20.97 -9.95 -11.65
N ALA A 146 -21.82 -9.22 -12.38
CA ALA A 146 -21.41 -8.36 -13.47
C ALA A 146 -20.53 -7.19 -12.96
N ILE A 147 -20.88 -6.59 -11.83
CA ILE A 147 -20.10 -5.54 -11.19
C ILE A 147 -18.71 -6.04 -10.79
N LYS A 148 -18.61 -7.22 -10.15
CA LYS A 148 -17.33 -7.83 -9.77
C LYS A 148 -16.44 -8.12 -10.99
N ARG A 149 -17.03 -8.69 -12.04
CA ARG A 149 -16.32 -8.95 -13.30
C ARG A 149 -15.80 -7.66 -13.94
N TRP A 150 -16.64 -6.62 -13.99
CA TRP A 150 -16.27 -5.31 -14.53
C TRP A 150 -15.13 -4.68 -13.72
N ARG A 151 -15.22 -4.69 -12.38
CA ARG A 151 -14.16 -4.16 -11.50
C ARG A 151 -12.83 -4.86 -11.75
N LEU A 152 -12.82 -6.19 -11.81
CA LEU A 152 -11.61 -6.97 -12.10
C LEU A 152 -11.02 -6.62 -13.47
N LYS A 153 -11.87 -6.49 -14.51
CA LYS A 153 -11.42 -6.06 -15.84
C LYS A 153 -10.76 -4.68 -15.78
N GLN A 154 -11.36 -3.73 -15.08
CA GLN A 154 -10.81 -2.38 -14.95
C GLN A 154 -9.50 -2.36 -14.15
N SER A 155 -9.40 -3.14 -13.08
CA SER A 155 -8.17 -3.26 -12.29
C SER A 155 -7.01 -3.82 -13.11
N LEU A 156 -7.24 -4.89 -13.86
CA LEU A 156 -6.25 -5.47 -14.78
C LEU A 156 -5.82 -4.47 -15.86
N GLY A 157 -6.79 -3.82 -16.51
CA GLY A 157 -6.51 -2.84 -17.56
C GLY A 157 -5.76 -1.61 -17.06
N ARG A 158 -6.15 -1.06 -15.89
CA ARG A 158 -5.41 0.06 -15.26
C ARG A 158 -4.00 -0.35 -14.88
N THR A 159 -3.83 -1.55 -14.34
CA THR A 159 -2.50 -2.06 -13.99
C THR A 159 -1.64 -2.20 -15.23
N TRP A 160 -2.16 -2.77 -16.31
CA TRP A 160 -1.47 -2.86 -17.60
C TRP A 160 -1.04 -1.49 -18.15
N GLN A 161 -1.90 -0.47 -18.04
CA GLN A 161 -1.59 0.87 -18.57
C GLN A 161 -0.61 1.66 -17.70
N ARG A 162 -0.75 1.60 -16.38
CA ARG A 162 -0.09 2.53 -15.45
C ARG A 162 1.06 1.91 -14.70
N ARG A 163 0.99 0.62 -14.44
CA ARG A 163 1.97 -0.15 -13.67
C ARG A 163 2.18 -1.53 -14.29
N PRO A 164 2.67 -1.58 -15.55
CA PRO A 164 2.93 -2.86 -16.24
C PRO A 164 3.96 -3.72 -15.49
N ASP A 165 4.81 -3.12 -14.69
CA ASP A 165 5.76 -3.79 -13.81
C ASP A 165 5.08 -4.77 -12.84
N LEU A 166 3.87 -4.46 -12.35
CA LEU A 166 3.10 -5.33 -11.46
C LEU A 166 2.56 -6.59 -12.16
N LEU A 167 2.45 -6.57 -13.49
CA LEU A 167 2.02 -7.73 -14.28
C LEU A 167 3.21 -8.54 -14.81
N ALA A 168 4.41 -7.95 -14.93
CA ALA A 168 5.56 -8.56 -15.60
C ALA A 168 6.03 -9.89 -14.98
N GLY A 169 5.77 -10.11 -13.68
CA GLY A 169 6.14 -11.37 -12.98
C GLY A 169 4.93 -12.21 -12.56
N ARG A 170 3.72 -11.84 -13.02
CA ARG A 170 2.47 -12.45 -12.55
C ARG A 170 1.93 -13.44 -13.59
N THR A 171 1.56 -14.64 -13.14
CA THR A 171 0.77 -15.56 -13.96
C THR A 171 -0.71 -15.26 -13.79
N LEU A 172 -1.35 -14.77 -14.85
CA LEU A 172 -2.80 -14.56 -14.88
C LEU A 172 -3.51 -15.90 -15.07
N ASN A 173 -4.64 -16.08 -14.37
CA ASN A 173 -5.51 -17.22 -14.66
C ASN A 173 -6.31 -16.97 -15.98
N ALA A 174 -7.01 -17.99 -16.47
CA ALA A 174 -7.72 -17.92 -17.76
C ALA A 174 -8.76 -16.78 -17.79
N GLU A 175 -9.50 -16.56 -16.70
CA GLU A 175 -10.48 -15.47 -16.59
C GLU A 175 -9.80 -14.11 -16.65
N GLN A 176 -8.73 -13.92 -15.87
CA GLN A 176 -7.96 -12.68 -15.83
C GLN A 176 -7.35 -12.34 -17.19
N GLN A 177 -6.85 -13.35 -17.92
CA GLN A 177 -6.31 -13.13 -19.25
C GLN A 177 -7.38 -12.66 -20.23
N VAL A 178 -8.54 -13.32 -20.25
CA VAL A 178 -9.68 -12.91 -21.10
C VAL A 178 -10.13 -11.47 -20.78
N LEU A 179 -10.22 -11.12 -19.51
CA LEU A 179 -10.62 -9.77 -19.09
C LEU A 179 -9.61 -8.71 -19.48
N LEU A 180 -8.33 -9.02 -19.40
CA LEU A 180 -7.26 -8.10 -19.84
C LEU A 180 -7.29 -7.91 -21.35
N ASP A 181 -7.45 -8.98 -22.12
CA ASP A 181 -7.53 -8.93 -23.58
C ASP A 181 -8.75 -8.10 -24.03
N GLU A 182 -9.93 -8.32 -23.42
CA GLU A 182 -11.13 -7.49 -23.64
C GLU A 182 -10.86 -6.00 -23.37
N PHE A 183 -10.17 -5.67 -22.28
CA PHE A 183 -9.85 -4.29 -21.95
C PHE A 183 -8.91 -3.66 -22.98
N ILE A 184 -7.89 -4.39 -23.42
CA ILE A 184 -6.91 -3.92 -24.43
C ILE A 184 -7.60 -3.65 -25.75
N GLU A 185 -8.49 -4.53 -26.20
CA GLU A 185 -9.27 -4.36 -27.45
C GLU A 185 -10.17 -3.12 -27.37
N GLU A 186 -10.94 -2.96 -26.29
CA GLU A 186 -11.80 -1.78 -26.06
C GLU A 186 -10.99 -0.49 -26.05
N HIS A 187 -9.81 -0.51 -25.41
CA HIS A 187 -8.94 0.66 -25.33
C HIS A 187 -8.33 1.02 -26.70
N ALA A 188 -7.95 0.05 -27.50
CA ALA A 188 -7.44 0.27 -28.85
C ALA A 188 -8.51 0.87 -29.78
N LEU A 189 -9.75 0.38 -29.69
CA LEU A 189 -10.89 0.94 -30.43
C LEU A 189 -11.17 2.39 -30.03
N SER A 190 -11.20 2.69 -28.74
CA SER A 190 -11.44 4.05 -28.23
C SER A 190 -10.35 5.03 -28.68
N ALA A 191 -9.08 4.59 -28.67
CA ALA A 191 -7.95 5.42 -29.11
C ALA A 191 -7.98 5.70 -30.63
N THR A 192 -8.57 4.82 -31.40
CA THR A 192 -8.73 4.98 -32.86
C THR A 192 -9.86 5.97 -33.18
N LEU A 193 -10.97 5.90 -32.45
CA LEU A 193 -12.12 6.79 -32.63
C LEU A 193 -11.83 8.23 -32.16
N GLY A 194 -11.10 8.41 -31.05
CA GLY A 194 -10.74 9.74 -30.53
C GLY A 194 -9.64 10.48 -31.33
N LYS A 195 -9.05 9.86 -32.34
CA LYS A 195 -8.12 10.52 -33.30
C LYS A 195 -8.79 10.94 -34.60
N ALA A 196 -10.08 10.61 -34.78
CA ALA A 196 -10.85 10.92 -35.98
C ALA A 196 -11.73 12.19 -35.84
N GLU A 197 -11.72 12.84 -34.69
CA GLU A 197 -12.29 14.17 -34.41
C GLU A 197 -11.15 15.22 -34.27
#